data_712edc27315c855d3d3074cd55fbcccf
#
_entry.id   712edc27315c855d3d3074cd55fbcccf
#
_cell.length_a   1.000
_cell.length_b   1.000
_cell.length_c   1.000
_cell.angle_alpha   90.00
_cell.angle_beta   90.00
_cell.angle_gamma   90.00
#
_symmetry.space_group_name_H-M   'P 1'
#
loop_
_entity.id
_entity.type
_entity.pdbx_description
1 polymer ?
#
loop_
_entity_poly.entity_id
_entity_poly.type
_entity_poly.pdbx_seq_one_letter_code
_entity_poly.pdbx_strand_id
1 'polypeptide(L)'
;MGSHGKEFLARLQSDVLVLDGAMGTMLFQAGLAPGSCPELWNDTRPEILKGVHRAYFDAGSDLVETNSFGGTRLKLKAFGLEERCRELNEKAARLARSVCPSGGYVAGSIGPTGHLPDTFEPLGDTPAELFYESFREQALALAEGGVDLFAVETMMIPDEALLAIKAAKEATGLPVLCSMTFQFNQAKGVDRTMWGTSPADAAEQLVAGGADIVGCNCGDGGPGRVPAILAEMRTATGAFLAAYPNAGIPKMVGDKTVYDLTPEVMAAAYPAILDAGARIVGACCGSTPEHIRAIAAVVRGRKDRR
;
A
#
# COMPACT_ATOMS: atom_id res chain seq x y z
N MET A 1 10.59 -9.35 -16.41
CA MET A 1 9.27 -8.68 -16.29
C MET A 1 8.34 -9.31 -17.34
N GLY A 2 7.23 -9.93 -16.91
CA GLY A 2 6.22 -10.52 -17.80
C GLY A 2 5.46 -9.43 -18.61
N SER A 3 4.64 -9.86 -19.60
CA SER A 3 3.85 -8.95 -20.45
C SER A 3 2.93 -8.04 -19.64
N HIS A 4 2.21 -8.57 -18.65
CA HIS A 4 1.29 -7.83 -17.79
C HIS A 4 1.94 -6.71 -16.99
N GLY A 5 3.13 -6.93 -16.43
CA GLY A 5 3.86 -5.88 -15.71
C GLY A 5 4.29 -4.72 -16.62
N LYS A 6 4.66 -5.02 -17.89
CA LYS A 6 4.97 -3.98 -18.88
C LYS A 6 3.73 -3.19 -19.29
N GLU A 7 2.59 -3.86 -19.47
CA GLU A 7 1.31 -3.23 -19.78
C GLU A 7 0.84 -2.31 -18.67
N PHE A 8 0.99 -2.74 -17.40
CA PHE A 8 0.67 -1.92 -16.23
C PHE A 8 1.49 -0.61 -16.22
N LEU A 9 2.82 -0.70 -16.35
CA LEU A 9 3.68 0.49 -16.37
C LEU A 9 3.43 1.37 -17.60
N ALA A 10 3.13 0.78 -18.76
CA ALA A 10 2.76 1.53 -19.96
C ALA A 10 1.45 2.31 -19.76
N ARG A 11 0.46 1.73 -19.07
CA ARG A 11 -0.79 2.41 -18.76
C ARG A 11 -0.58 3.63 -17.86
N LEU A 12 0.38 3.59 -16.92
CA LEU A 12 0.71 4.73 -16.06
C LEU A 12 1.31 5.94 -16.83
N GLN A 13 1.82 5.76 -18.05
CA GLN A 13 2.29 6.88 -18.87
C GLN A 13 1.14 7.81 -19.28
N SER A 14 -0.02 7.26 -19.56
CA SER A 14 -1.20 8.00 -20.06
C SER A 14 -2.29 8.19 -19.01
N ASP A 15 -2.46 7.24 -18.09
CA ASP A 15 -3.58 7.19 -17.18
C ASP A 15 -3.18 7.45 -15.73
N VAL A 16 -4.14 7.93 -14.95
CA VAL A 16 -4.13 7.85 -13.48
C VAL A 16 -4.98 6.65 -13.11
N LEU A 17 -4.45 5.75 -12.29
CA LEU A 17 -5.15 4.57 -11.81
C LEU A 17 -5.66 4.78 -10.38
N VAL A 18 -6.84 4.26 -10.10
CA VAL A 18 -7.46 4.31 -8.76
C VAL A 18 -7.18 2.99 -8.05
N LEU A 19 -6.37 3.06 -6.98
CA LEU A 19 -6.17 1.98 -6.02
C LEU A 19 -7.39 1.87 -5.10
N ASP A 20 -7.55 0.75 -4.43
CA ASP A 20 -8.61 0.54 -3.45
C ASP A 20 -8.42 1.34 -2.14
N GLY A 21 -9.14 0.94 -1.12
CA GLY A 21 -9.13 1.52 0.21
C GLY A 21 -8.81 0.48 1.29
N ALA A 22 -9.08 0.85 2.54
CA ALA A 22 -8.65 0.10 3.71
C ALA A 22 -9.26 -1.30 3.81
N MET A 23 -8.45 -2.33 3.61
CA MET A 23 -8.82 -3.73 3.90
C MET A 23 -9.16 -3.90 5.39
N GLY A 24 -8.28 -3.47 6.29
CA GLY A 24 -8.48 -3.62 7.74
C GLY A 24 -9.78 -3.00 8.25
N THR A 25 -10.15 -1.80 7.78
CA THR A 25 -11.41 -1.14 8.13
C THR A 25 -12.62 -2.03 7.75
N MET A 26 -12.61 -2.58 6.55
CA MET A 26 -13.69 -3.46 6.07
C MET A 26 -13.77 -4.76 6.87
N LEU A 27 -12.63 -5.34 7.24
CA LEU A 27 -12.60 -6.57 8.06
C LEU A 27 -13.10 -6.32 9.49
N PHE A 28 -12.75 -5.19 10.11
CA PHE A 28 -13.30 -4.82 11.42
C PHE A 28 -14.81 -4.61 11.36
N GLN A 29 -15.34 -3.98 10.30
CA GLN A 29 -16.78 -3.87 10.10
C GLN A 29 -17.46 -5.24 9.91
N ALA A 30 -16.75 -6.19 9.29
CA ALA A 30 -17.22 -7.56 9.10
C ALA A 30 -17.05 -8.46 10.35
N GLY A 31 -16.52 -7.93 11.47
CA GLY A 31 -16.40 -8.62 12.75
C GLY A 31 -15.03 -9.23 13.05
N LEU A 32 -13.96 -8.78 12.37
CA LEU A 32 -12.59 -9.14 12.78
C LEU A 32 -12.34 -8.59 14.19
N ALA A 33 -11.98 -9.46 15.13
CA ALA A 33 -11.69 -9.05 16.50
C ALA A 33 -10.35 -8.31 16.58
N PRO A 34 -10.24 -7.26 17.42
CA PRO A 34 -8.96 -6.62 17.68
C PRO A 34 -7.88 -7.62 18.10
N GLY A 35 -6.66 -7.47 17.56
CA GLY A 35 -5.55 -8.37 17.86
C GLY A 35 -5.57 -9.71 17.10
N SER A 36 -6.57 -9.96 16.27
CA SER A 36 -6.58 -11.15 15.38
C SER A 36 -5.74 -10.92 14.14
N CYS A 37 -5.25 -12.02 13.55
CA CYS A 37 -4.52 -12.01 12.28
C CYS A 37 -5.49 -11.84 11.10
N PRO A 38 -5.45 -10.72 10.36
CA PRO A 38 -6.31 -10.52 9.19
C PRO A 38 -6.06 -11.56 8.09
N GLU A 39 -4.81 -11.96 7.88
CA GLU A 39 -4.40 -12.89 6.85
C GLU A 39 -5.01 -14.28 7.03
N LEU A 40 -5.35 -14.68 8.26
CA LEU A 40 -6.03 -15.94 8.53
C LEU A 40 -7.43 -16.01 7.87
N TRP A 41 -8.05 -14.85 7.61
CA TRP A 41 -9.35 -14.81 6.92
C TRP A 41 -9.25 -15.20 5.44
N ASN A 42 -8.08 -15.18 4.83
CA ASN A 42 -7.87 -15.71 3.49
C ASN A 42 -8.24 -17.20 3.40
N ASP A 43 -8.15 -17.92 4.51
CA ASP A 43 -8.55 -19.31 4.64
C ASP A 43 -9.93 -19.48 5.28
N THR A 44 -10.17 -18.80 6.41
CA THR A 44 -11.37 -19.05 7.25
C THR A 44 -12.59 -18.25 6.83
N ARG A 45 -12.46 -17.15 6.09
CA ARG A 45 -13.54 -16.25 5.67
C ARG A 45 -13.38 -15.76 4.21
N PRO A 46 -13.08 -16.64 3.24
CA PRO A 46 -12.73 -16.24 1.87
C PRO A 46 -13.84 -15.43 1.16
N GLU A 47 -15.11 -15.72 1.43
CA GLU A 47 -16.23 -15.01 0.77
C GLU A 47 -16.37 -13.56 1.26
N ILE A 48 -15.98 -13.27 2.51
CA ILE A 48 -15.92 -11.88 3.00
C ILE A 48 -14.84 -11.12 2.22
N LEU A 49 -13.64 -11.70 2.06
CA LEU A 49 -12.54 -11.08 1.32
C LEU A 49 -12.92 -10.80 -0.14
N LYS A 50 -13.51 -11.79 -0.82
CA LYS A 50 -14.02 -11.59 -2.19
C LYS A 50 -15.06 -10.47 -2.25
N GLY A 51 -15.95 -10.39 -1.24
CA GLY A 51 -16.93 -9.31 -1.12
C GLY A 51 -16.28 -7.94 -1.01
N VAL A 52 -15.23 -7.80 -0.19
CA VAL A 52 -14.48 -6.55 -0.03
C VAL A 52 -13.80 -6.14 -1.34
N HIS A 53 -13.05 -7.04 -1.97
CA HIS A 53 -12.40 -6.73 -3.26
C HIS A 53 -13.40 -6.34 -4.35
N ARG A 54 -14.53 -7.06 -4.45
CA ARG A 54 -15.60 -6.72 -5.40
C ARG A 54 -16.17 -5.35 -5.12
N ALA A 55 -16.44 -5.01 -3.86
CA ALA A 55 -16.98 -3.71 -3.47
C ALA A 55 -16.05 -2.55 -3.88
N TYR A 56 -14.74 -2.73 -3.80
CA TYR A 56 -13.77 -1.74 -4.25
C TYR A 56 -13.71 -1.64 -5.78
N PHE A 57 -13.72 -2.75 -6.53
CA PHE A 57 -13.82 -2.70 -7.98
C PHE A 57 -15.13 -2.04 -8.44
N ASP A 58 -16.27 -2.36 -7.82
CA ASP A 58 -17.57 -1.76 -8.10
C ASP A 58 -17.63 -0.26 -7.73
N ALA A 59 -16.80 0.17 -6.78
CA ALA A 59 -16.60 1.58 -6.44
C ALA A 59 -15.73 2.32 -7.47
N GLY A 60 -15.04 1.62 -8.33
CA GLY A 60 -14.25 2.18 -9.42
C GLY A 60 -12.75 2.07 -9.27
N SER A 61 -12.25 1.20 -8.40
CA SER A 61 -10.82 0.86 -8.38
C SER A 61 -10.39 0.23 -9.70
N ASP A 62 -9.24 0.64 -10.19
CA ASP A 62 -8.54 -0.02 -11.31
C ASP A 62 -7.66 -1.17 -10.81
N LEU A 63 -7.22 -1.10 -9.54
CA LEU A 63 -6.42 -2.12 -8.88
C LEU A 63 -6.83 -2.25 -7.40
N VAL A 64 -6.66 -3.47 -6.85
CA VAL A 64 -6.90 -3.77 -5.44
C VAL A 64 -5.68 -4.42 -4.82
N GLU A 65 -5.46 -4.17 -3.53
CA GLU A 65 -4.42 -4.80 -2.73
C GLU A 65 -4.92 -6.09 -2.11
N THR A 66 -4.05 -7.11 -2.04
CA THR A 66 -4.36 -8.38 -1.39
C THR A 66 -4.44 -8.23 0.14
N ASN A 67 -5.21 -9.09 0.81
CA ASN A 67 -5.23 -9.17 2.27
C ASN A 67 -3.98 -9.92 2.78
N SER A 68 -2.82 -9.30 2.65
CA SER A 68 -1.50 -9.90 2.94
C SER A 68 -0.48 -8.93 3.56
N PHE A 69 -0.95 -7.78 4.04
CA PHE A 69 -0.10 -6.73 4.63
C PHE A 69 0.85 -7.26 5.71
N GLY A 70 0.35 -8.09 6.63
CA GLY A 70 1.13 -8.74 7.68
C GLY A 70 1.54 -10.18 7.33
N GLY A 71 1.59 -10.52 6.04
CA GLY A 71 1.76 -11.88 5.55
C GLY A 71 3.20 -12.40 5.55
N THR A 72 4.19 -11.65 5.99
CA THR A 72 5.57 -12.15 6.13
C THR A 72 5.68 -13.22 7.22
N ARG A 73 6.59 -14.18 7.06
CA ARG A 73 6.92 -15.20 8.09
C ARG A 73 7.24 -14.54 9.44
N LEU A 74 8.04 -13.46 9.41
CA LEU A 74 8.41 -12.71 10.61
C LEU A 74 7.16 -12.15 11.34
N LYS A 75 6.23 -11.55 10.60
CA LYS A 75 5.02 -10.96 11.19
C LYS A 75 4.02 -12.01 11.65
N LEU A 76 3.82 -13.06 10.87
CA LEU A 76 2.91 -14.18 11.18
C LEU A 76 3.33 -14.96 12.41
N LYS A 77 4.62 -14.95 12.76
CA LYS A 77 5.15 -15.60 13.97
C LYS A 77 4.49 -15.10 15.25
N ALA A 78 4.10 -13.82 15.30
CA ALA A 78 3.37 -13.27 16.45
C ALA A 78 2.00 -13.94 16.69
N PHE A 79 1.48 -14.64 15.67
CA PHE A 79 0.20 -15.36 15.73
C PHE A 79 0.39 -16.89 15.70
N GLY A 80 1.65 -17.41 15.68
CA GLY A 80 1.93 -18.83 15.53
C GLY A 80 1.57 -19.38 14.14
N LEU A 81 1.59 -18.53 13.12
CA LEU A 81 1.19 -18.83 11.74
C LEU A 81 2.34 -18.75 10.73
N GLU A 82 3.58 -18.67 11.20
CA GLU A 82 4.78 -18.52 10.37
C GLU A 82 4.91 -19.63 9.32
N GLU A 83 4.53 -20.85 9.64
CA GLU A 83 4.58 -22.00 8.71
C GLU A 83 3.48 -21.94 7.64
N ARG A 84 2.51 -21.06 7.80
CA ARG A 84 1.42 -20.84 6.83
C ARG A 84 1.66 -19.63 5.92
N CYS A 85 2.84 -19.01 5.99
CA CYS A 85 3.17 -17.82 5.21
C CYS A 85 2.84 -18.01 3.73
N ARG A 86 3.39 -19.05 3.08
CA ARG A 86 3.13 -19.33 1.66
C ARG A 86 1.65 -19.56 1.37
N GLU A 87 0.98 -20.41 2.14
CA GLU A 87 -0.44 -20.76 1.94
C GLU A 87 -1.34 -19.51 2.01
N LEU A 88 -1.18 -18.68 3.06
CA LEU A 88 -2.04 -17.54 3.30
C LEU A 88 -1.86 -16.45 2.23
N ASN A 89 -0.63 -16.20 1.79
CA ASN A 89 -0.34 -15.22 0.75
C ASN A 89 -0.83 -15.67 -0.63
N GLU A 90 -0.62 -16.94 -1.00
CA GLU A 90 -1.14 -17.50 -2.25
C GLU A 90 -2.69 -17.41 -2.29
N LYS A 91 -3.36 -17.77 -1.19
CA LYS A 91 -4.82 -17.63 -1.08
C LYS A 91 -5.26 -16.17 -1.20
N ALA A 92 -4.58 -15.23 -0.53
CA ALA A 92 -4.89 -13.80 -0.63
C ALA A 92 -4.92 -13.31 -2.10
N ALA A 93 -3.87 -13.61 -2.85
CA ALA A 93 -3.77 -13.25 -4.24
C ALA A 93 -4.84 -13.91 -5.11
N ARG A 94 -5.09 -15.21 -4.93
CA ARG A 94 -6.13 -15.95 -5.66
C ARG A 94 -7.54 -15.41 -5.40
N LEU A 95 -7.84 -15.02 -4.16
CA LEU A 95 -9.14 -14.42 -3.80
C LEU A 95 -9.36 -13.09 -4.54
N ALA A 96 -8.39 -12.18 -4.47
CA ALA A 96 -8.46 -10.91 -5.19
C ALA A 96 -8.57 -11.12 -6.71
N ARG A 97 -7.73 -12.01 -7.28
CA ARG A 97 -7.76 -12.34 -8.71
C ARG A 97 -9.10 -12.94 -9.15
N SER A 98 -9.75 -13.75 -8.32
CA SER A 98 -11.02 -14.42 -8.66
C SER A 98 -12.18 -13.46 -8.91
N VAL A 99 -12.08 -12.22 -8.43
CA VAL A 99 -13.11 -11.17 -8.58
C VAL A 99 -12.61 -9.96 -9.38
N CYS A 100 -11.37 -9.99 -9.83
CA CYS A 100 -10.76 -8.92 -10.62
C CYS A 100 -11.42 -8.86 -12.02
N PRO A 101 -11.98 -7.72 -12.42
CA PRO A 101 -12.58 -7.57 -13.74
C PRO A 101 -11.52 -7.55 -14.85
N SER A 102 -11.95 -7.74 -16.10
CA SER A 102 -11.07 -7.56 -17.26
C SER A 102 -10.50 -6.14 -17.27
N GLY A 103 -9.18 -6.02 -17.42
CA GLY A 103 -8.46 -4.75 -17.38
C GLY A 103 -8.17 -4.20 -15.97
N GLY A 104 -8.62 -4.90 -14.92
CA GLY A 104 -8.24 -4.62 -13.54
C GLY A 104 -6.89 -5.26 -13.18
N TYR A 105 -6.30 -4.80 -12.07
CA TYR A 105 -5.02 -5.31 -11.55
C TYR A 105 -5.14 -5.75 -10.09
N VAL A 106 -4.25 -6.65 -9.69
CA VAL A 106 -4.09 -7.10 -8.30
C VAL A 106 -2.67 -6.79 -7.84
N ALA A 107 -2.55 -6.00 -6.79
CA ALA A 107 -1.30 -5.67 -6.13
C ALA A 107 -1.09 -6.56 -4.90
N GLY A 108 0.04 -7.22 -4.81
CA GLY A 108 0.44 -7.97 -3.63
C GLY A 108 0.88 -7.03 -2.52
N SER A 109 0.05 -6.84 -1.48
CA SER A 109 0.38 -5.99 -0.34
C SER A 109 1.46 -6.63 0.54
N ILE A 110 2.51 -5.88 0.82
CA ILE A 110 3.65 -6.24 1.67
C ILE A 110 3.90 -5.09 2.65
N GLY A 111 3.56 -5.27 3.91
CA GLY A 111 3.77 -4.29 4.97
C GLY A 111 5.03 -4.54 5.79
N PRO A 112 5.36 -3.64 6.74
CA PRO A 112 6.52 -3.78 7.60
C PRO A 112 6.39 -4.98 8.55
N THR A 113 7.51 -5.62 8.84
CA THR A 113 7.57 -6.81 9.71
C THR A 113 7.31 -6.49 11.19
N GLY A 114 7.58 -5.26 11.59
CA GLY A 114 7.53 -4.81 12.98
C GLY A 114 8.84 -5.06 13.74
N HIS A 115 9.89 -5.49 13.04
CA HIS A 115 11.26 -5.63 13.51
C HIS A 115 12.14 -4.52 12.91
N LEU A 116 13.35 -4.35 13.43
CA LEU A 116 14.34 -3.42 12.89
C LEU A 116 15.52 -4.21 12.30
N PRO A 117 15.85 -4.02 11.01
CA PRO A 117 16.98 -4.72 10.41
C PRO A 117 18.29 -4.28 11.06
N ASP A 118 19.24 -5.20 11.22
CA ASP A 118 20.55 -4.95 11.82
C ASP A 118 21.39 -3.90 11.08
N THR A 119 21.05 -3.62 9.83
CA THR A 119 21.60 -2.50 9.06
C THR A 119 21.15 -1.13 9.57
N PHE A 120 20.07 -1.07 10.37
CA PHE A 120 19.54 0.13 10.98
C PHE A 120 20.21 0.41 12.33
N GLU A 121 21.48 0.78 12.30
CA GLU A 121 22.29 1.04 13.49
C GLU A 121 21.87 2.32 14.25
N PRO A 122 21.96 2.34 15.59
CA PRO A 122 22.35 1.24 16.50
C PRO A 122 21.14 0.42 17.02
N LEU A 123 19.96 0.56 16.42
CA LEU A 123 18.69 0.05 16.94
C LEU A 123 18.26 -1.28 16.32
N GLY A 124 18.92 -1.71 15.26
CA GLY A 124 18.60 -2.96 14.56
C GLY A 124 18.89 -4.18 15.45
N ASP A 125 17.93 -5.11 15.50
CA ASP A 125 17.94 -6.29 16.36
C ASP A 125 17.78 -7.61 15.59
N THR A 126 17.44 -7.53 14.32
CA THR A 126 17.11 -8.69 13.49
C THR A 126 17.95 -8.69 12.22
N PRO A 127 18.66 -9.81 11.90
CA PRO A 127 19.50 -9.91 10.71
C PRO A 127 18.76 -9.56 9.42
N ALA A 128 19.35 -8.71 8.59
CA ALA A 128 18.79 -8.29 7.30
C ALA A 128 18.46 -9.46 6.37
N GLU A 129 19.23 -10.56 6.46
CA GLU A 129 18.97 -11.79 5.71
C GLU A 129 17.59 -12.41 6.05
N LEU A 130 17.18 -12.36 7.32
CA LEU A 130 15.86 -12.88 7.72
C LEU A 130 14.72 -12.03 7.15
N PHE A 131 14.92 -10.72 7.02
CA PHE A 131 13.96 -9.85 6.31
C PHE A 131 13.86 -10.23 4.84
N TYR A 132 15.02 -10.30 4.18
CA TYR A 132 15.09 -10.66 2.76
C TYR A 132 14.40 -11.99 2.47
N GLU A 133 14.73 -13.06 3.20
CA GLU A 133 14.11 -14.38 3.01
C GLU A 133 12.61 -14.36 3.32
N SER A 134 12.18 -13.63 4.36
CA SER A 134 10.77 -13.52 4.71
C SER A 134 9.96 -12.77 3.65
N PHE A 135 10.48 -11.67 3.11
CA PHE A 135 9.85 -10.93 2.02
C PHE A 135 9.87 -11.73 0.70
N ARG A 136 10.96 -12.48 0.45
CA ARG A 136 11.09 -13.33 -0.72
C ARG A 136 10.06 -14.46 -0.72
N GLU A 137 9.87 -15.12 0.42
CA GLU A 137 8.84 -16.16 0.58
C GLU A 137 7.44 -15.60 0.31
N GLN A 138 7.12 -14.43 0.87
CA GLN A 138 5.84 -13.75 0.66
C GLN A 138 5.64 -13.36 -0.81
N ALA A 139 6.64 -12.73 -1.43
CA ALA A 139 6.57 -12.29 -2.82
C ALA A 139 6.35 -13.45 -3.79
N LEU A 140 7.07 -14.58 -3.60
CA LEU A 140 6.88 -15.79 -4.41
C LEU A 140 5.44 -16.33 -4.30
N ALA A 141 4.92 -16.43 -3.08
CA ALA A 141 3.57 -16.95 -2.85
C ALA A 141 2.49 -16.04 -3.47
N LEU A 142 2.63 -14.71 -3.33
CA LEU A 142 1.74 -13.74 -3.96
C LEU A 142 1.79 -13.83 -5.49
N ALA A 143 2.99 -13.96 -6.08
CA ALA A 143 3.15 -14.12 -7.53
C ALA A 143 2.52 -15.41 -8.04
N GLU A 144 2.66 -16.54 -7.33
CA GLU A 144 2.01 -17.82 -7.64
C GLU A 144 0.48 -17.71 -7.54
N GLY A 145 -0.04 -16.87 -6.65
CA GLY A 145 -1.44 -16.55 -6.53
C GLY A 145 -1.97 -15.63 -7.63
N GLY A 146 -1.09 -15.00 -8.42
CA GLY A 146 -1.43 -14.26 -9.64
C GLY A 146 -1.54 -12.75 -9.46
N VAL A 147 -0.68 -12.10 -8.64
CA VAL A 147 -0.57 -10.64 -8.59
C VAL A 147 0.12 -10.09 -9.85
N ASP A 148 -0.18 -8.84 -10.21
CA ASP A 148 0.40 -8.14 -11.36
C ASP A 148 1.61 -7.26 -10.96
N LEU A 149 1.63 -6.82 -9.72
CA LEU A 149 2.66 -5.97 -9.11
C LEU A 149 2.69 -6.19 -7.60
N PHE A 150 3.69 -5.62 -6.94
CA PHE A 150 3.72 -5.54 -5.48
C PHE A 150 3.48 -4.11 -5.01
N ALA A 151 2.74 -3.97 -3.90
CA ALA A 151 2.63 -2.76 -3.09
C ALA A 151 3.40 -3.01 -1.78
N VAL A 152 4.67 -2.60 -1.76
CA VAL A 152 5.49 -2.51 -0.54
C VAL A 152 5.08 -1.22 0.14
N GLU A 153 4.27 -1.30 1.21
CA GLU A 153 3.52 -0.15 1.70
C GLU A 153 3.69 0.12 3.19
N THR A 154 3.40 1.37 3.58
CA THR A 154 3.43 1.82 4.98
C THR A 154 4.82 1.66 5.63
N MET A 155 5.86 1.70 4.81
CA MET A 155 7.22 1.56 5.29
C MET A 155 7.64 2.81 6.07
N MET A 156 8.34 2.60 7.18
CA MET A 156 8.82 3.67 8.07
C MET A 156 10.33 3.84 8.00
N ILE A 157 11.03 2.81 7.55
CA ILE A 157 12.48 2.71 7.50
C ILE A 157 12.89 2.35 6.08
N PRO A 158 13.72 3.16 5.40
CA PRO A 158 14.21 2.84 4.06
C PRO A 158 14.93 1.48 3.98
N ASP A 159 15.74 1.13 4.98
CA ASP A 159 16.47 -0.15 5.03
C ASP A 159 15.54 -1.35 4.87
N GLU A 160 14.43 -1.41 5.61
CA GLU A 160 13.43 -2.47 5.50
C GLU A 160 12.74 -2.45 4.13
N ALA A 161 12.38 -1.26 3.66
CA ALA A 161 11.76 -1.09 2.34
C ALA A 161 12.67 -1.60 1.20
N LEU A 162 13.97 -1.30 1.27
CA LEU A 162 14.96 -1.75 0.29
C LEU A 162 15.10 -3.28 0.27
N LEU A 163 15.07 -3.94 1.44
CA LEU A 163 15.08 -5.40 1.53
C LEU A 163 13.84 -6.02 0.89
N ALA A 164 12.65 -5.42 1.12
CA ALA A 164 11.41 -5.88 0.51
C ALA A 164 11.39 -5.68 -1.01
N ILE A 165 11.82 -4.51 -1.51
CA ILE A 165 11.95 -4.23 -2.94
C ILE A 165 12.89 -5.24 -3.59
N LYS A 166 14.10 -5.41 -3.03
CA LYS A 166 15.10 -6.37 -3.53
C LYS A 166 14.53 -7.77 -3.62
N ALA A 167 13.92 -8.25 -2.53
CA ALA A 167 13.35 -9.58 -2.45
C ALA A 167 12.26 -9.81 -3.52
N ALA A 168 11.32 -8.87 -3.67
CA ALA A 168 10.25 -8.94 -4.65
C ALA A 168 10.77 -8.91 -6.10
N LYS A 169 11.72 -8.00 -6.40
CA LYS A 169 12.31 -7.86 -7.74
C LYS A 169 13.11 -9.09 -8.14
N GLU A 170 14.00 -9.56 -7.29
CA GLU A 170 14.86 -10.72 -7.59
C GLU A 170 14.06 -12.02 -7.71
N ALA A 171 13.01 -12.18 -6.87
CA ALA A 171 12.20 -13.40 -6.90
C ALA A 171 11.27 -13.49 -8.12
N THR A 172 10.75 -12.37 -8.63
CA THR A 172 9.63 -12.41 -9.59
C THR A 172 9.81 -11.53 -10.82
N GLY A 173 10.57 -10.45 -10.72
CA GLY A 173 10.71 -9.44 -11.77
C GLY A 173 9.46 -8.60 -12.02
N LEU A 174 8.42 -8.70 -11.19
CA LEU A 174 7.20 -7.88 -11.30
C LEU A 174 7.47 -6.41 -10.92
N PRO A 175 6.62 -5.45 -11.37
CA PRO A 175 6.70 -4.08 -10.90
C PRO A 175 6.53 -3.97 -9.40
N VAL A 176 7.24 -3.00 -8.80
CA VAL A 176 7.13 -2.68 -7.37
C VAL A 176 6.76 -1.22 -7.20
N LEU A 177 5.59 -0.99 -6.58
CA LEU A 177 5.24 0.25 -5.94
C LEU A 177 5.78 0.19 -4.50
N CYS A 178 6.54 1.21 -4.09
CA CYS A 178 6.94 1.33 -2.69
C CYS A 178 6.48 2.66 -2.10
N SER A 179 5.76 2.62 -0.98
CA SER A 179 5.28 3.81 -0.28
C SER A 179 5.76 3.85 1.15
N MET A 180 6.08 5.07 1.59
CA MET A 180 6.50 5.33 2.95
C MET A 180 5.45 6.15 3.71
N THR A 181 5.49 6.04 5.03
CA THR A 181 4.63 6.79 5.94
C THR A 181 5.38 8.00 6.50
N PHE A 182 4.78 9.19 6.33
CA PHE A 182 5.34 10.45 6.83
C PHE A 182 4.46 11.04 7.93
N GLN A 183 5.12 11.72 8.87
CA GLN A 183 4.51 12.49 9.93
C GLN A 183 4.84 13.97 9.74
N PHE A 184 3.87 14.85 10.00
CA PHE A 184 4.07 16.28 9.90
C PHE A 184 4.63 16.86 11.19
N ASN A 185 5.87 17.32 11.16
CA ASN A 185 6.47 18.06 12.26
C ASN A 185 6.04 19.52 12.21
N GLN A 186 5.03 19.89 12.98
CA GLN A 186 4.48 21.25 13.01
C GLN A 186 5.51 22.31 13.39
N ALA A 187 6.44 22.02 14.31
CA ALA A 187 7.44 22.96 14.77
C ALA A 187 8.46 23.33 13.68
N LYS A 188 8.74 22.39 12.78
CA LYS A 188 9.70 22.57 11.68
C LYS A 188 9.03 22.81 10.33
N GLY A 189 7.72 22.60 10.21
CA GLY A 189 6.97 22.74 8.97
C GLY A 189 7.33 21.71 7.88
N VAL A 190 7.83 20.52 8.27
CA VAL A 190 8.33 19.49 7.36
C VAL A 190 7.67 18.13 7.59
N ASP A 191 7.57 17.34 6.53
CA ASP A 191 7.15 15.94 6.59
C ASP A 191 8.38 15.04 6.68
N ARG A 192 8.37 14.07 7.61
CA ARG A 192 9.47 13.10 7.82
C ARG A 192 8.89 11.75 8.20
N THR A 193 9.59 10.67 7.85
CA THR A 193 9.30 9.37 8.45
C THR A 193 9.52 9.45 9.98
N MET A 194 9.04 8.48 10.73
CA MET A 194 9.27 8.39 12.17
C MET A 194 10.77 8.52 12.53
N TRP A 195 11.65 8.09 11.65
CA TRP A 195 13.10 8.08 11.82
C TRP A 195 13.84 9.24 11.15
N GLY A 196 13.09 10.20 10.60
CA GLY A 196 13.65 11.47 10.13
C GLY A 196 13.95 11.53 8.63
N THR A 197 13.73 10.48 7.86
CA THR A 197 13.94 10.48 6.39
C THR A 197 12.97 11.44 5.73
N SER A 198 13.47 12.29 4.84
CA SER A 198 12.64 13.21 4.05
C SER A 198 11.93 12.50 2.90
N PRO A 199 10.83 13.07 2.36
CA PRO A 199 10.20 12.54 1.14
C PRO A 199 11.16 12.47 -0.05
N ALA A 200 12.04 13.44 -0.23
CA ALA A 200 13.05 13.45 -1.30
C ALA A 200 14.07 12.31 -1.12
N ASP A 201 14.67 12.21 0.08
CA ASP A 201 15.66 11.15 0.37
C ASP A 201 15.05 9.75 0.25
N ALA A 202 13.79 9.58 0.71
CA ALA A 202 13.06 8.33 0.56
C ALA A 202 12.87 7.98 -0.92
N ALA A 203 12.39 8.92 -1.75
CA ALA A 203 12.15 8.67 -3.16
C ALA A 203 13.43 8.29 -3.90
N GLU A 204 14.55 8.99 -3.64
CA GLU A 204 15.85 8.68 -4.21
C GLU A 204 16.31 7.27 -3.86
N GLN A 205 16.29 6.91 -2.56
CA GLN A 205 16.73 5.60 -2.10
C GLN A 205 15.87 4.46 -2.65
N LEU A 206 14.53 4.61 -2.63
CA LEU A 206 13.62 3.58 -3.10
C LEU A 206 13.76 3.32 -4.61
N VAL A 207 13.94 4.38 -5.41
CA VAL A 207 14.18 4.24 -6.87
C VAL A 207 15.54 3.60 -7.12
N ALA A 208 16.58 4.02 -6.41
CA ALA A 208 17.91 3.39 -6.50
C ALA A 208 17.85 1.90 -6.10
N GLY A 209 16.98 1.53 -5.16
CA GLY A 209 16.71 0.15 -4.76
C GLY A 209 15.88 -0.66 -5.75
N GLY A 210 15.34 -0.03 -6.82
CA GLY A 210 14.64 -0.72 -7.90
C GLY A 210 13.09 -0.60 -7.87
N ALA A 211 12.52 0.29 -7.06
CA ALA A 211 11.09 0.58 -7.12
C ALA A 211 10.73 1.28 -8.46
N ASP A 212 9.68 0.83 -9.12
CA ASP A 212 9.15 1.43 -10.36
C ASP A 212 8.24 2.62 -10.07
N ILE A 213 7.56 2.59 -8.94
CA ILE A 213 6.65 3.61 -8.45
C ILE A 213 7.00 3.89 -6.99
N VAL A 214 7.09 5.16 -6.61
CA VAL A 214 7.33 5.56 -5.21
C VAL A 214 6.21 6.45 -4.72
N GLY A 215 5.96 6.47 -3.40
CA GLY A 215 4.84 7.25 -2.92
C GLY A 215 4.74 7.36 -1.41
N CYS A 216 3.55 7.80 -0.98
CA CYS A 216 3.22 7.91 0.43
C CYS A 216 1.83 7.35 0.71
N ASN A 217 1.68 6.70 1.86
CA ASN A 217 0.38 6.25 2.36
C ASN A 217 0.31 6.36 3.88
N CYS A 218 -0.88 6.18 4.42
CA CYS A 218 -1.11 6.35 5.86
C CYS A 218 -0.66 7.74 6.37
N GLY A 219 0.13 7.79 7.43
CA GLY A 219 0.62 9.03 8.03
C GLY A 219 -0.41 9.79 8.87
N ASP A 220 0.01 10.87 9.48
CA ASP A 220 -0.81 11.67 10.38
C ASP A 220 -1.34 12.98 9.75
N GLY A 221 -0.83 13.33 8.57
CA GLY A 221 -1.18 14.59 7.89
C GLY A 221 -2.46 14.53 7.06
N GLY A 222 -3.06 13.34 6.86
CA GLY A 222 -4.23 13.15 6.02
C GLY A 222 -4.00 13.60 4.56
N PRO A 223 -5.06 13.65 3.72
CA PRO A 223 -4.92 13.95 2.29
C PRO A 223 -4.41 15.37 2.00
N GLY A 224 -4.57 16.32 2.93
CA GLY A 224 -4.13 17.71 2.75
C GLY A 224 -2.60 17.89 2.72
N ARG A 225 -1.83 16.97 3.31
CA ARG A 225 -0.35 17.01 3.31
C ARG A 225 0.28 16.36 2.08
N VAL A 226 -0.44 15.45 1.45
CA VAL A 226 0.05 14.65 0.32
C VAL A 226 0.65 15.49 -0.82
N PRO A 227 0.04 16.62 -1.27
CA PRO A 227 0.63 17.41 -2.35
C PRO A 227 2.04 17.92 -2.04
N ALA A 228 2.31 18.32 -0.79
CA ALA A 228 3.64 18.79 -0.38
C ALA A 228 4.65 17.63 -0.36
N ILE A 229 4.26 16.45 0.16
CA ILE A 229 5.09 15.25 0.16
C ILE A 229 5.47 14.84 -1.28
N LEU A 230 4.48 14.77 -2.18
CA LEU A 230 4.73 14.41 -3.58
C LEU A 230 5.59 15.43 -4.31
N ALA A 231 5.41 16.72 -4.04
CA ALA A 231 6.23 17.79 -4.60
C ALA A 231 7.70 17.64 -4.17
N GLU A 232 7.95 17.32 -2.88
CA GLU A 232 9.30 17.06 -2.38
C GLU A 232 9.90 15.79 -3.00
N MET A 233 9.14 14.68 -3.12
CA MET A 233 9.58 13.47 -3.82
C MET A 233 9.95 13.76 -5.29
N ARG A 234 9.16 14.57 -5.98
CA ARG A 234 9.38 14.91 -7.39
C ARG A 234 10.70 15.64 -7.64
N THR A 235 11.25 16.34 -6.65
CA THR A 235 12.57 16.99 -6.78
C THR A 235 13.70 15.97 -6.92
N ALA A 236 13.54 14.76 -6.38
CA ALA A 236 14.55 13.72 -6.32
C ALA A 236 14.39 12.62 -7.40
N THR A 237 13.21 12.51 -8.03
CA THR A 237 12.97 11.41 -8.99
C THR A 237 12.00 11.76 -10.10
N GLY A 238 12.22 11.14 -11.29
CA GLY A 238 11.28 11.09 -12.40
C GLY A 238 10.32 9.87 -12.38
N ALA A 239 10.42 8.99 -11.38
CA ALA A 239 9.56 7.80 -11.27
C ALA A 239 8.07 8.17 -11.15
N PHE A 240 7.18 7.21 -11.39
CA PHE A 240 5.76 7.39 -11.11
C PHE A 240 5.52 7.61 -9.62
N LEU A 241 4.56 8.48 -9.29
CA LEU A 241 4.18 8.77 -7.91
C LEU A 241 2.84 8.13 -7.55
N ALA A 242 2.75 7.61 -6.31
CA ALA A 242 1.54 7.04 -5.74
C ALA A 242 1.16 7.74 -4.43
N ALA A 243 -0.14 7.86 -4.16
CA ALA A 243 -0.63 8.44 -2.91
C ALA A 243 -1.98 7.85 -2.48
N TYR A 244 -2.02 7.29 -1.27
CA TYR A 244 -3.23 6.72 -0.66
C TYR A 244 -3.29 7.01 0.84
N PRO A 245 -3.69 8.27 1.19
CA PRO A 245 -3.77 8.73 2.58
C PRO A 245 -4.93 8.10 3.35
N ASN A 246 -4.90 8.26 4.68
CA ASN A 246 -6.01 7.90 5.56
C ASN A 246 -7.24 8.80 5.31
N ALA A 247 -8.43 8.30 5.66
CA ALA A 247 -9.67 9.08 5.68
C ALA A 247 -9.72 10.05 6.88
N GLY A 248 -8.67 10.85 7.03
CA GLY A 248 -8.44 11.76 8.13
C GLY A 248 -7.42 11.27 9.15
N ILE A 249 -7.33 12.01 10.27
CA ILE A 249 -6.42 11.67 11.36
C ILE A 249 -7.13 10.68 12.30
N PRO A 250 -6.48 9.55 12.68
CA PRO A 250 -7.09 8.59 13.60
C PRO A 250 -7.35 9.25 14.97
N LYS A 251 -8.58 9.08 15.48
CA LYS A 251 -9.00 9.55 16.80
C LYS A 251 -9.51 8.37 17.62
N MET A 252 -9.11 8.32 18.90
CA MET A 252 -9.68 7.34 19.83
C MET A 252 -11.01 7.84 20.37
N VAL A 253 -12.07 7.06 20.18
CA VAL A 253 -13.41 7.29 20.76
C VAL A 253 -13.78 6.03 21.54
N GLY A 254 -13.60 6.07 22.86
CA GLY A 254 -13.59 4.87 23.69
C GLY A 254 -12.48 3.93 23.25
N ASP A 255 -12.80 2.66 23.00
CA ASP A 255 -11.85 1.63 22.56
C ASP A 255 -11.74 1.49 21.02
N LYS A 256 -12.32 2.45 20.27
CA LYS A 256 -12.37 2.39 18.81
C LYS A 256 -11.56 3.50 18.19
N THR A 257 -10.77 3.17 17.16
CA THR A 257 -10.17 4.16 16.27
C THR A 257 -11.22 4.61 15.25
N VAL A 258 -11.47 5.92 15.19
CA VAL A 258 -12.44 6.54 14.29
C VAL A 258 -11.70 7.51 13.36
N TYR A 259 -12.11 7.54 12.11
CA TYR A 259 -11.66 8.46 11.09
C TYR A 259 -12.82 9.38 10.72
N ASP A 260 -12.56 10.67 10.52
CA ASP A 260 -13.59 11.71 10.49
C ASP A 260 -13.84 12.36 9.12
N LEU A 261 -13.06 12.01 8.11
CA LEU A 261 -13.32 12.55 6.77
C LEU A 261 -14.42 11.74 6.07
N THR A 262 -15.44 12.45 5.61
CA THR A 262 -16.46 11.86 4.71
C THR A 262 -15.87 11.66 3.30
N PRO A 263 -16.48 10.79 2.47
CA PRO A 263 -16.07 10.59 1.08
C PRO A 263 -15.89 11.89 0.28
N GLU A 264 -16.80 12.84 0.43
CA GLU A 264 -16.79 14.11 -0.29
C GLU A 264 -15.64 15.01 0.18
N VAL A 265 -15.45 15.12 1.49
CA VAL A 265 -14.38 15.92 2.08
C VAL A 265 -13.02 15.36 1.70
N MET A 266 -12.87 14.05 1.74
CA MET A 266 -11.63 13.38 1.32
C MET A 266 -11.35 13.60 -0.16
N ALA A 267 -12.33 13.37 -1.03
CA ALA A 267 -12.21 13.50 -2.47
C ALA A 267 -11.87 14.94 -2.91
N ALA A 268 -12.30 15.96 -2.15
CA ALA A 268 -11.99 17.37 -2.44
C ALA A 268 -10.48 17.69 -2.42
N ALA A 269 -9.65 16.87 -1.76
CA ALA A 269 -8.19 17.06 -1.76
C ALA A 269 -7.50 16.45 -3.01
N TYR A 270 -8.15 15.55 -3.75
CA TYR A 270 -7.51 14.80 -4.83
C TYR A 270 -7.12 15.64 -6.06
N PRO A 271 -7.82 16.72 -6.43
CA PRO A 271 -7.33 17.61 -7.49
C PRO A 271 -5.88 18.08 -7.25
N ALA A 272 -5.55 18.50 -6.04
CA ALA A 272 -4.20 18.95 -5.68
C ALA A 272 -3.18 17.79 -5.69
N ILE A 273 -3.59 16.60 -5.25
CA ILE A 273 -2.75 15.37 -5.30
C ILE A 273 -2.41 15.00 -6.75
N LEU A 274 -3.40 15.09 -7.64
CA LEU A 274 -3.21 14.84 -9.08
C LEU A 274 -2.34 15.91 -9.75
N ASP A 275 -2.49 17.18 -9.34
CA ASP A 275 -1.65 18.28 -9.82
C ASP A 275 -0.18 18.14 -9.36
N ALA A 276 0.04 17.54 -8.19
CA ALA A 276 1.37 17.17 -7.70
C ALA A 276 2.00 15.98 -8.45
N GLY A 277 1.28 15.39 -9.41
CA GLY A 277 1.80 14.37 -10.33
C GLY A 277 1.58 12.92 -9.92
N ALA A 278 0.65 12.63 -9.01
CA ALA A 278 0.28 11.25 -8.69
C ALA A 278 -0.29 10.53 -9.92
N ARG A 279 0.16 9.29 -10.14
CA ARG A 279 -0.32 8.38 -11.19
C ARG A 279 -1.10 7.20 -10.63
N ILE A 280 -0.92 6.89 -9.36
CA ILE A 280 -1.77 5.97 -8.62
C ILE A 280 -2.32 6.74 -7.43
N VAL A 281 -3.64 6.73 -7.26
CA VAL A 281 -4.31 7.36 -6.12
C VAL A 281 -5.34 6.40 -5.54
N GLY A 282 -5.42 6.32 -4.24
CA GLY A 282 -6.34 5.49 -3.50
C GLY A 282 -6.50 6.02 -2.09
N ALA A 283 -6.89 5.18 -1.15
CA ALA A 283 -7.04 5.56 0.24
C ALA A 283 -6.56 4.45 1.18
N CYS A 284 -6.19 4.82 2.39
CA CYS A 284 -5.74 3.90 3.42
C CYS A 284 -6.74 3.86 4.60
N CYS A 285 -6.26 3.73 5.81
CA CYS A 285 -7.07 3.52 7.01
C CYS A 285 -8.30 4.44 7.12
N GLY A 286 -9.42 3.87 7.58
CA GLY A 286 -10.70 4.57 7.73
C GLY A 286 -11.52 4.70 6.46
N SER A 287 -10.97 4.45 5.29
CA SER A 287 -11.72 4.55 4.02
C SER A 287 -12.61 3.32 3.77
N THR A 288 -13.60 3.52 2.93
CA THR A 288 -14.62 2.55 2.52
C THR A 288 -14.82 2.63 1.00
N PRO A 289 -15.58 1.70 0.38
CA PRO A 289 -15.93 1.79 -1.04
C PRO A 289 -16.54 3.14 -1.46
N GLU A 290 -17.28 3.82 -0.58
CA GLU A 290 -17.86 5.13 -0.86
C GLU A 290 -16.77 6.20 -1.04
N HIS A 291 -15.70 6.15 -0.24
CA HIS A 291 -14.53 7.03 -0.40
C HIS A 291 -13.87 6.81 -1.76
N ILE A 292 -13.65 5.56 -2.13
CA ILE A 292 -13.05 5.21 -3.42
C ILE A 292 -13.94 5.65 -4.58
N ARG A 293 -15.27 5.51 -4.48
CA ARG A 293 -16.21 5.97 -5.50
C ARG A 293 -16.10 7.49 -5.72
N ALA A 294 -16.00 8.26 -4.63
CA ALA A 294 -15.83 9.70 -4.71
C ALA A 294 -14.48 10.10 -5.34
N ILE A 295 -13.39 9.41 -4.96
CA ILE A 295 -12.06 9.61 -5.55
C ILE A 295 -12.06 9.26 -7.04
N ALA A 296 -12.63 8.12 -7.42
CA ALA A 296 -12.73 7.67 -8.82
C ALA A 296 -13.50 8.69 -9.68
N ALA A 297 -14.56 9.27 -9.14
CA ALA A 297 -15.31 10.33 -9.83
C ALA A 297 -14.43 11.56 -10.13
N VAL A 298 -13.59 11.98 -9.18
CA VAL A 298 -12.63 13.09 -9.40
C VAL A 298 -11.61 12.74 -10.48
N VAL A 299 -11.02 11.55 -10.44
CA VAL A 299 -10.02 11.10 -11.42
C VAL A 299 -10.62 11.07 -12.83
N ARG A 300 -11.80 10.47 -12.99
CA ARG A 300 -12.47 10.32 -14.28
C ARG A 300 -12.96 11.67 -14.83
N GLY A 301 -13.54 12.52 -14.00
CA GLY A 301 -13.98 13.86 -14.40
C GLY A 301 -12.85 14.79 -14.85
N ARG A 302 -11.56 14.47 -14.54
CA ARG A 302 -10.41 15.19 -15.12
C ARG A 302 -10.03 14.66 -16.50
N LYS A 303 -10.21 13.36 -16.75
CA LYS A 303 -9.90 12.75 -18.05
C LYS A 303 -10.81 13.29 -19.14
N ASP A 304 -12.08 13.53 -18.82
CA ASP A 304 -13.09 14.07 -19.76
C ASP A 304 -12.88 15.56 -20.11
N ARG A 305 -12.01 16.27 -19.36
CA ARG A 305 -11.69 17.71 -19.56
C ARG A 305 -10.38 17.97 -20.31
N ARG A 306 -9.65 16.90 -20.68
CA ARG A 306 -8.42 16.98 -21.49
C ARG A 306 -8.69 16.55 -22.92
#